data_95fd970d65741cfc77208f566c01efb9
#
_entry.id   95fd970d65741cfc77208f566c01efb9
#
_cell.length_a   1.000
_cell.length_b   1.000
_cell.length_c   1.000
_cell.angle_alpha   90.00
_cell.angle_beta   90.00
_cell.angle_gamma   90.00
#
_symmetry.space_group_name_H-M   'P 1'
#
loop_
_entity.id
_entity.type
_entity.pdbx_description
1 polymer ?
#
loop_
_entity_poly.entity_id
_entity_poly.type
_entity_poly.pdbx_seq_one_letter_code
_entity_poly.pdbx_strand_id
1 'polypeptide(L)'
;GEAVGRSKWENIPERTQPWLRQDVFNKYQSETNMMRYINELVSKDFSLVNGMMPLGSCTMKLNAASELMPVSWNEFANMHPFAPENQTLGYQRIMFDLQEWLCDITGFEEVSLQPNAGSQGEYAGLLAIQEYHRSNGDTKRNVCLIPTSAHGTNPASAVMAGMKIVPVKCDDEGNIDLKDLEKQAIMNTFELSCIMITYPSTHGVFEPTIKDICRIVHENGGQVYLDGANLNAQVGLAKPCEYGIDVCHMNLHKTFCIPHGGGGPGVGPIGVAEHLVPFMNHRVSAAIQGSASILPISWMYIRMMGADGLRKASEISLLTANWLVHRIEPFFKVLYKGNNGRVAHECIFDVRFFDGISAEDVAKR
;
A
#
# COMPACT_ATOMS: atom_id res chain seq x y z
N GLY A 1 0.64 13.29 40.68
CA GLY A 1 1.10 11.97 40.32
C GLY A 1 2.10 11.47 41.31
N GLU A 2 1.80 10.38 42.00
CA GLU A 2 2.75 9.68 42.84
C GLU A 2 3.89 9.18 41.97
N ALA A 3 5.12 9.46 42.40
CA ALA A 3 6.32 8.97 41.72
C ALA A 3 6.27 7.43 41.73
N VAL A 4 6.15 6.83 40.56
CA VAL A 4 6.36 5.39 40.38
C VAL A 4 7.71 5.07 41.03
N GLY A 5 7.70 4.19 42.08
CA GLY A 5 8.86 3.86 42.85
C GLY A 5 10.02 3.52 41.92
N ARG A 6 11.15 4.19 42.11
CA ARG A 6 12.38 3.92 41.37
C ARG A 6 12.75 2.46 41.67
N SER A 7 12.52 1.57 40.71
CA SER A 7 13.20 0.27 40.73
C SER A 7 14.70 0.57 40.72
N LYS A 8 15.41 0.13 41.74
CA LYS A 8 16.87 0.23 41.79
C LYS A 8 17.43 -0.67 40.71
N TRP A 9 17.79 -0.08 39.59
CA TRP A 9 18.57 -0.72 38.53
C TRP A 9 20.03 -0.79 39.03
N GLU A 10 20.35 -1.77 39.85
CA GLU A 10 21.59 -1.82 40.62
C GLU A 10 22.88 -1.87 39.82
N ASN A 11 22.79 -2.01 38.48
CA ASN A 11 23.98 -2.14 37.61
C ASN A 11 23.94 -1.30 36.32
N ILE A 12 23.06 -0.32 36.20
CA ILE A 12 23.05 0.56 35.06
C ILE A 12 23.65 1.90 35.48
N PRO A 13 24.74 2.37 34.83
CA PRO A 13 25.34 3.66 35.18
C PRO A 13 24.31 4.78 34.92
N GLU A 14 24.10 5.61 35.92
CA GLU A 14 23.24 6.78 35.77
C GLU A 14 23.82 7.75 34.77
N ARG A 15 22.96 8.32 33.96
CA ARG A 15 23.36 9.35 32.99
C ARG A 15 23.72 10.63 33.74
N THR A 16 24.97 11.07 33.61
CA THR A 16 25.47 12.31 34.20
C THR A 16 25.37 13.50 33.25
N GLN A 17 25.25 13.26 31.96
CA GLN A 17 25.14 14.31 30.95
C GLN A 17 23.71 14.89 30.92
N PRO A 18 23.55 16.22 30.86
CA PRO A 18 22.25 16.83 30.67
C PRO A 18 21.65 16.44 29.30
N TRP A 19 20.32 16.27 29.27
CA TRP A 19 19.59 15.81 28.09
C TRP A 19 18.33 16.66 27.89
N LEU A 20 17.79 16.68 26.64
CA LEU A 20 16.58 17.42 26.24
C LEU A 20 16.62 18.89 26.69
N ARG A 21 17.75 19.58 26.44
CA ARG A 21 17.93 20.98 26.83
C ARG A 21 17.22 22.00 25.92
N GLN A 22 16.73 21.55 24.75
CA GLN A 22 16.03 22.41 23.83
C GLN A 22 14.74 22.89 24.48
N ASP A 23 14.41 24.17 24.30
CA ASP A 23 13.26 24.82 24.91
C ASP A 23 11.95 24.09 24.63
N VAL A 24 11.82 23.48 23.46
CA VAL A 24 10.63 22.74 23.06
C VAL A 24 10.25 21.61 24.04
N PHE A 25 11.22 20.97 24.66
CA PHE A 25 10.97 19.89 25.63
C PHE A 25 10.62 20.42 27.04
N ASN A 26 10.83 21.70 27.28
CA ASN A 26 10.66 22.31 28.61
C ASN A 26 9.57 23.40 28.65
N LYS A 27 9.16 23.94 27.50
CA LYS A 27 8.23 25.06 27.38
C LYS A 27 6.76 24.63 27.40
N TYR A 28 6.43 23.51 26.76
CA TYR A 28 5.06 23.08 26.50
C TYR A 28 4.61 22.00 27.50
N GLN A 29 4.49 22.38 28.76
CA GLN A 29 4.24 21.44 29.88
C GLN A 29 2.75 21.27 30.22
N SER A 30 1.85 22.01 29.64
CA SER A 30 0.41 21.85 29.80
C SER A 30 -0.25 21.37 28.51
N GLU A 31 -1.36 20.67 28.62
CA GLU A 31 -2.17 20.21 27.48
C GLU A 31 -2.50 21.35 26.52
N THR A 32 -2.99 22.48 27.04
CA THR A 32 -3.33 23.64 26.23
C THR A 32 -2.12 24.20 25.48
N ASN A 33 -0.96 24.30 26.13
CA ASN A 33 0.24 24.81 25.46
C ASN A 33 0.76 23.83 24.41
N MET A 34 0.68 22.52 24.66
CA MET A 34 1.03 21.50 23.69
C MET A 34 0.10 21.54 22.49
N MET A 35 -1.21 21.64 22.69
CA MET A 35 -2.19 21.76 21.60
C MET A 35 -1.94 23.00 20.73
N ARG A 36 -1.66 24.14 21.35
CA ARG A 36 -1.31 25.38 20.63
C ARG A 36 -0.03 25.24 19.83
N TYR A 37 0.98 24.60 20.41
CA TYR A 37 2.24 24.34 19.72
C TYR A 37 2.07 23.41 18.52
N ILE A 38 1.35 22.30 18.69
CA ILE A 38 1.04 21.39 17.58
C ILE A 38 0.28 22.14 16.47
N ASN A 39 -0.73 22.94 16.82
CA ASN A 39 -1.49 23.71 15.84
C ASN A 39 -0.63 24.77 15.12
N GLU A 40 0.33 25.39 15.83
CA GLU A 40 1.31 26.30 15.21
C GLU A 40 2.17 25.57 14.18
N LEU A 41 2.62 24.33 14.46
CA LEU A 41 3.37 23.52 13.50
C LEU A 41 2.51 23.12 12.30
N VAL A 42 1.29 22.65 12.55
CA VAL A 42 0.34 22.27 11.48
C VAL A 42 0.04 23.44 10.55
N SER A 43 -0.09 24.67 11.10
CA SER A 43 -0.37 25.86 10.29
C SER A 43 0.76 26.29 9.34
N LYS A 44 1.97 25.76 9.54
CA LYS A 44 3.15 26.01 8.69
C LYS A 44 3.27 25.05 7.52
N ASP A 45 2.42 24.03 7.45
CA ASP A 45 2.45 23.00 6.43
C ASP A 45 1.04 22.76 5.86
N PHE A 46 0.96 21.96 4.80
CA PHE A 46 -0.32 21.60 4.21
C PHE A 46 -1.08 20.62 5.11
N SER A 47 -2.36 20.86 5.26
CA SER A 47 -3.28 19.97 5.97
C SER A 47 -4.47 19.62 5.10
N LEU A 48 -4.87 18.35 5.10
CA LEU A 48 -6.05 17.86 4.36
C LEU A 48 -7.37 18.54 4.78
N VAL A 49 -7.43 19.14 5.97
CA VAL A 49 -8.60 19.93 6.40
C VAL A 49 -8.66 21.31 5.76
N ASN A 50 -7.53 21.82 5.25
CA ASN A 50 -7.43 23.16 4.68
C ASN A 50 -7.25 23.15 3.16
N GLY A 51 -6.82 22.03 2.57
CA GLY A 51 -6.55 21.95 1.14
C GLY A 51 -6.07 20.57 0.69
N MET A 52 -5.66 20.49 -0.57
CA MET A 52 -5.11 19.26 -1.17
C MET A 52 -3.62 19.14 -0.84
N MET A 53 -3.18 17.93 -0.52
CA MET A 53 -1.76 17.64 -0.33
C MET A 53 -1.05 17.53 -1.69
N PRO A 54 0.08 18.24 -1.91
CA PRO A 54 0.84 18.15 -3.15
C PRO A 54 1.75 16.91 -3.17
N LEU A 55 1.19 15.73 -2.93
CA LEU A 55 1.90 14.45 -2.89
C LEU A 55 1.50 13.58 -4.08
N GLY A 56 2.50 12.95 -4.73
CA GLY A 56 2.29 12.17 -5.94
C GLY A 56 1.83 10.74 -5.72
N SER A 57 2.32 10.03 -4.70
CA SER A 57 2.21 8.57 -4.66
C SER A 57 1.39 8.00 -3.51
N CYS A 58 1.00 8.79 -2.53
CA CYS A 58 0.23 8.33 -1.39
C CYS A 58 -1.13 9.01 -1.33
N THR A 59 -2.19 8.18 -1.34
CA THR A 59 -3.54 8.69 -1.12
C THR A 59 -3.71 9.03 0.35
N MET A 60 -3.40 10.25 0.73
CA MET A 60 -3.71 10.78 2.04
C MET A 60 -5.22 11.02 2.13
N LYS A 61 -5.87 10.49 3.15
CA LYS A 61 -7.32 10.59 3.35
C LYS A 61 -7.65 11.25 4.66
N LEU A 62 -8.76 11.98 4.66
CA LEU A 62 -9.43 12.35 5.90
C LEU A 62 -10.19 11.13 6.41
N ASN A 63 -9.83 10.63 7.57
CA ASN A 63 -10.47 9.50 8.21
C ASN A 63 -11.52 9.99 9.21
N ALA A 64 -12.60 9.23 9.37
CA ALA A 64 -13.59 9.51 10.40
C ALA A 64 -12.96 9.31 11.80
N ALA A 65 -13.23 10.25 12.72
CA ALA A 65 -12.73 10.14 14.10
C ALA A 65 -13.21 8.86 14.80
N SER A 66 -14.39 8.36 14.45
CA SER A 66 -14.95 7.12 14.97
C SER A 66 -14.11 5.88 14.64
N GLU A 67 -13.42 5.87 13.50
CA GLU A 67 -12.53 4.77 13.12
C GLU A 67 -11.26 4.73 13.98
N LEU A 68 -10.80 5.91 14.45
CA LEU A 68 -9.61 6.05 15.26
C LEU A 68 -9.87 5.83 16.77
N MET A 69 -11.10 5.99 17.24
CA MET A 69 -11.44 5.89 18.66
C MET A 69 -10.96 4.59 19.33
N PRO A 70 -11.13 3.39 18.73
CA PRO A 70 -10.72 2.13 19.37
C PRO A 70 -9.23 2.06 19.68
N VAL A 71 -8.38 2.77 18.94
CA VAL A 71 -6.92 2.74 19.15
C VAL A 71 -6.54 3.20 20.55
N SER A 72 -7.34 4.09 21.16
CA SER A 72 -7.10 4.63 22.50
C SER A 72 -7.83 3.87 23.63
N TRP A 73 -8.66 2.89 23.32
CA TRP A 73 -9.35 2.10 24.35
C TRP A 73 -8.37 1.20 25.06
N ASN A 74 -8.51 1.08 26.38
CA ASN A 74 -7.58 0.30 27.21
C ASN A 74 -7.44 -1.15 26.75
N GLU A 75 -8.53 -1.75 26.26
CA GLU A 75 -8.60 -3.11 25.76
C GLU A 75 -7.70 -3.36 24.56
N PHE A 76 -7.42 -2.29 23.78
CA PHE A 76 -6.50 -2.34 22.64
C PHE A 76 -5.15 -1.70 22.96
N ALA A 77 -5.15 -0.49 23.54
CA ALA A 77 -3.93 0.29 23.76
C ALA A 77 -2.96 -0.36 24.74
N ASN A 78 -3.47 -1.09 25.75
CA ASN A 78 -2.67 -1.71 26.81
C ASN A 78 -2.39 -3.20 26.58
N MET A 79 -2.74 -3.74 25.40
CA MET A 79 -2.50 -5.14 25.07
C MET A 79 -1.14 -5.30 24.38
N HIS A 80 -0.31 -6.19 24.90
CA HIS A 80 0.97 -6.53 24.27
C HIS A 80 0.75 -7.48 23.08
N PRO A 81 1.45 -7.32 21.93
CA PRO A 81 1.28 -8.20 20.77
C PRO A 81 1.55 -9.69 21.02
N PHE A 82 2.36 -10.00 22.03
CA PHE A 82 2.71 -11.37 22.44
C PHE A 82 2.04 -11.78 23.75
N ALA A 83 0.95 -11.14 24.15
CA ALA A 83 0.13 -11.63 25.24
C ALA A 83 -0.45 -13.03 24.93
N PRO A 84 -0.70 -13.88 25.94
CA PRO A 84 -1.25 -15.22 25.71
C PRO A 84 -2.55 -15.18 24.88
N GLU A 85 -2.72 -16.15 23.99
CA GLU A 85 -3.84 -16.19 23.04
C GLU A 85 -5.21 -16.11 23.72
N ASN A 86 -5.37 -16.77 24.86
CA ASN A 86 -6.61 -16.73 25.63
C ASN A 86 -6.93 -15.35 26.25
N GLN A 87 -5.98 -14.42 26.22
CA GLN A 87 -6.15 -13.03 26.68
C GLN A 87 -6.34 -12.04 25.51
N THR A 88 -6.17 -12.47 24.26
CA THR A 88 -6.19 -11.63 23.06
C THR A 88 -7.31 -11.95 22.09
N LEU A 89 -8.38 -12.61 22.53
CA LEU A 89 -9.48 -13.08 21.70
C LEU A 89 -10.09 -11.96 20.83
N GLY A 90 -10.19 -10.74 21.35
CA GLY A 90 -10.69 -9.58 20.60
C GLY A 90 -9.78 -9.22 19.40
N TYR A 91 -8.48 -9.20 19.60
CA TYR A 91 -7.52 -8.98 18.51
C TYR A 91 -7.53 -10.12 17.50
N GLN A 92 -7.58 -11.37 17.97
CA GLN A 92 -7.67 -12.53 17.07
C GLN A 92 -8.92 -12.43 16.19
N ARG A 93 -10.05 -12.02 16.76
CA ARG A 93 -11.28 -11.81 15.99
C ARG A 93 -11.14 -10.71 14.94
N ILE A 94 -10.54 -9.57 15.29
CA ILE A 94 -10.28 -8.48 14.34
C ILE A 94 -9.37 -8.94 13.20
N MET A 95 -8.30 -9.67 13.51
CA MET A 95 -7.38 -10.20 12.51
C MET A 95 -8.06 -11.19 11.58
N PHE A 96 -8.81 -12.13 12.14
CA PHE A 96 -9.58 -13.10 11.37
C PHE A 96 -10.59 -12.40 10.44
N ASP A 97 -11.41 -11.50 10.97
CA ASP A 97 -12.38 -10.76 10.16
C ASP A 97 -11.71 -9.97 9.03
N LEU A 98 -10.58 -9.31 9.31
CA LEU A 98 -9.83 -8.56 8.29
C LEU A 98 -9.27 -9.48 7.20
N GLN A 99 -8.70 -10.63 7.55
CA GLN A 99 -8.21 -11.60 6.57
C GLN A 99 -9.34 -12.10 5.68
N GLU A 100 -10.44 -12.54 6.26
CA GLU A 100 -11.63 -13.00 5.52
C GLU A 100 -12.18 -11.90 4.59
N TRP A 101 -12.35 -10.67 5.10
CA TRP A 101 -12.87 -9.57 4.27
C TRP A 101 -11.91 -9.18 3.16
N LEU A 102 -10.61 -9.20 3.39
CA LEU A 102 -9.62 -8.91 2.36
C LEU A 102 -9.57 -10.04 1.30
N CYS A 103 -9.74 -11.31 1.70
CA CYS A 103 -9.93 -12.41 0.76
C CYS A 103 -11.18 -12.19 -0.10
N ASP A 104 -12.30 -11.85 0.53
CA ASP A 104 -13.56 -11.59 -0.18
C ASP A 104 -13.45 -10.42 -1.17
N ILE A 105 -12.78 -9.33 -0.77
CA ILE A 105 -12.59 -8.13 -1.59
C ILE A 105 -11.69 -8.40 -2.81
N THR A 106 -10.69 -9.24 -2.65
CA THR A 106 -9.64 -9.44 -3.65
C THR A 106 -9.77 -10.74 -4.44
N GLY A 107 -10.53 -11.71 -3.93
CA GLY A 107 -10.70 -13.04 -4.48
C GLY A 107 -9.54 -13.98 -4.20
N PHE A 108 -8.57 -13.59 -3.37
CA PHE A 108 -7.47 -14.48 -2.96
C PHE A 108 -7.93 -15.51 -1.95
N GLU A 109 -7.24 -16.64 -1.91
CA GLU A 109 -7.53 -17.74 -0.99
C GLU A 109 -7.07 -17.45 0.43
N GLU A 110 -5.89 -16.82 0.58
CA GLU A 110 -5.35 -16.46 1.88
C GLU A 110 -4.73 -15.05 1.87
N VAL A 111 -4.90 -14.34 2.98
CA VAL A 111 -4.27 -13.04 3.23
C VAL A 111 -3.50 -13.08 4.55
N SER A 112 -2.24 -12.65 4.53
CA SER A 112 -1.42 -12.46 5.72
C SER A 112 -1.33 -10.98 6.09
N LEU A 113 -1.57 -10.66 7.37
CA LEU A 113 -1.39 -9.33 7.95
C LEU A 113 0.02 -9.08 8.49
N GLN A 114 0.94 -10.02 8.30
CA GLN A 114 2.27 -10.00 8.89
C GLN A 114 3.17 -8.86 8.39
N PRO A 115 3.22 -8.52 7.09
CA PRO A 115 4.07 -7.43 6.63
C PRO A 115 3.61 -6.09 7.21
N ASN A 116 4.56 -5.26 7.65
CA ASN A 116 4.26 -3.97 8.28
C ASN A 116 4.40 -2.76 7.35
N ALA A 117 4.61 -2.99 6.07
CA ALA A 117 4.65 -1.97 5.03
C ALA A 117 4.36 -2.59 3.65
N GLY A 118 3.97 -1.78 2.66
CA GLY A 118 3.79 -2.24 1.28
C GLY A 118 5.05 -2.91 0.72
N SER A 119 6.23 -2.30 0.91
CA SER A 119 7.51 -2.89 0.46
C SER A 119 7.85 -4.22 1.14
N GLN A 120 7.43 -4.43 2.38
CA GLN A 120 7.56 -5.74 3.03
C GLN A 120 6.57 -6.77 2.48
N GLY A 121 5.36 -6.33 2.12
CA GLY A 121 4.40 -7.14 1.38
C GLY A 121 4.95 -7.53 0.00
N GLU A 122 5.58 -6.58 -0.72
CA GLU A 122 6.28 -6.89 -1.98
C GLU A 122 7.32 -7.99 -1.77
N TYR A 123 8.19 -7.83 -0.78
CA TYR A 123 9.23 -8.81 -0.49
C TYR A 123 8.66 -10.18 -0.10
N ALA A 124 7.65 -10.22 0.77
CA ALA A 124 6.99 -11.45 1.19
C ALA A 124 6.36 -12.20 0.00
N GLY A 125 5.67 -11.48 -0.88
CA GLY A 125 5.06 -12.06 -2.08
C GLY A 125 6.08 -12.61 -3.07
N LEU A 126 7.18 -11.90 -3.29
CA LEU A 126 8.27 -12.38 -4.16
C LEU A 126 8.97 -13.62 -3.59
N LEU A 127 9.13 -13.70 -2.26
CA LEU A 127 9.66 -14.90 -1.60
C LEU A 127 8.71 -16.09 -1.76
N ALA A 128 7.40 -15.89 -1.64
CA ALA A 128 6.41 -16.94 -1.85
C ALA A 128 6.48 -17.50 -3.29
N ILE A 129 6.59 -16.62 -4.29
CA ILE A 129 6.77 -17.01 -5.69
C ILE A 129 8.06 -17.81 -5.88
N GLN A 130 9.16 -17.37 -5.30
CA GLN A 130 10.44 -18.09 -5.41
C GLN A 130 10.38 -19.49 -4.79
N GLU A 131 9.74 -19.59 -3.62
CA GLU A 131 9.61 -20.89 -2.94
C GLU A 131 8.70 -21.83 -3.71
N TYR A 132 7.63 -21.33 -4.29
CA TYR A 132 6.78 -22.09 -5.23
C TYR A 132 7.59 -22.66 -6.39
N HIS A 133 8.40 -21.84 -7.06
CA HIS A 133 9.25 -22.33 -8.16
C HIS A 133 10.27 -23.36 -7.69
N ARG A 134 10.91 -23.14 -6.53
CA ARG A 134 11.85 -24.10 -5.94
C ARG A 134 11.19 -25.43 -5.61
N SER A 135 9.98 -25.40 -5.06
CA SER A 135 9.24 -26.63 -4.71
C SER A 135 8.88 -27.46 -5.95
N ASN A 136 8.71 -26.80 -7.10
CA ASN A 136 8.48 -27.46 -8.39
C ASN A 136 9.78 -27.89 -9.09
N GLY A 137 10.95 -27.71 -8.45
CA GLY A 137 12.26 -28.04 -9.04
C GLY A 137 12.82 -26.96 -9.98
N ASP A 138 12.12 -25.84 -10.16
CA ASP A 138 12.47 -24.74 -11.07
C ASP A 138 13.45 -23.74 -10.42
N THR A 139 14.59 -24.19 -9.97
CA THR A 139 15.57 -23.37 -9.22
C THR A 139 16.23 -22.26 -10.04
N LYS A 140 16.05 -22.23 -11.35
CA LYS A 140 16.60 -21.20 -12.25
C LYS A 140 15.68 -20.01 -12.46
N ARG A 141 14.41 -20.07 -12.05
CA ARG A 141 13.45 -18.98 -12.23
C ARG A 141 13.73 -17.83 -11.29
N ASN A 142 14.47 -16.84 -11.78
CA ASN A 142 14.88 -15.65 -11.02
C ASN A 142 14.74 -14.34 -11.79
N VAL A 143 14.10 -14.35 -12.97
CA VAL A 143 13.83 -13.15 -13.76
C VAL A 143 12.48 -12.57 -13.35
N CYS A 144 12.48 -11.28 -13.03
CA CYS A 144 11.29 -10.47 -12.77
C CYS A 144 11.12 -9.46 -13.91
N LEU A 145 10.01 -9.55 -14.64
CA LEU A 145 9.63 -8.55 -15.64
C LEU A 145 9.03 -7.35 -14.91
N ILE A 146 9.44 -6.13 -15.28
CA ILE A 146 8.93 -4.91 -14.66
C ILE A 146 8.64 -3.87 -15.75
N PRO A 147 7.38 -3.43 -15.91
CA PRO A 147 7.03 -2.36 -16.84
C PRO A 147 7.75 -1.07 -16.49
N THR A 148 8.13 -0.28 -17.50
CA THR A 148 8.82 1.00 -17.30
C THR A 148 7.98 2.04 -16.55
N SER A 149 6.66 1.81 -16.47
CA SER A 149 5.72 2.61 -15.66
C SER A 149 5.67 2.22 -14.18
N ALA A 150 6.33 1.11 -13.76
CA ALA A 150 6.23 0.62 -12.40
C ALA A 150 6.78 1.61 -11.36
N HIS A 151 6.25 1.57 -10.14
CA HIS A 151 6.78 2.33 -9.03
C HIS A 151 8.20 1.87 -8.68
N GLY A 152 9.06 2.80 -8.26
CA GLY A 152 10.47 2.51 -7.97
C GLY A 152 10.73 1.48 -6.87
N THR A 153 9.74 1.18 -6.00
CA THR A 153 9.85 0.11 -4.99
C THR A 153 9.82 -1.28 -5.61
N ASN A 154 9.13 -1.48 -6.74
CA ASN A 154 9.02 -2.81 -7.36
C ASN A 154 10.41 -3.36 -7.79
N PRO A 155 11.23 -2.62 -8.57
CA PRO A 155 12.57 -3.10 -8.86
C PRO A 155 13.45 -3.23 -7.61
N ALA A 156 13.32 -2.35 -6.61
CA ALA A 156 14.08 -2.45 -5.38
C ALA A 156 13.76 -3.74 -4.61
N SER A 157 12.48 -4.10 -4.49
CA SER A 157 12.02 -5.33 -3.84
C SER A 157 12.46 -6.58 -4.61
N ALA A 158 12.41 -6.54 -5.95
CA ALA A 158 12.89 -7.64 -6.79
C ALA A 158 14.40 -7.88 -6.59
N VAL A 159 15.20 -6.82 -6.56
CA VAL A 159 16.65 -6.94 -6.27
C VAL A 159 16.89 -7.48 -4.87
N MET A 160 16.14 -7.02 -3.87
CA MET A 160 16.24 -7.52 -2.50
C MET A 160 15.90 -9.00 -2.38
N ALA A 161 14.97 -9.48 -3.21
CA ALA A 161 14.65 -10.91 -3.34
C ALA A 161 15.68 -11.70 -4.18
N GLY A 162 16.74 -11.05 -4.68
CA GLY A 162 17.78 -11.68 -5.49
C GLY A 162 17.37 -11.98 -6.94
N MET A 163 16.34 -11.29 -7.44
CA MET A 163 15.88 -11.46 -8.82
C MET A 163 16.62 -10.55 -9.79
N LYS A 164 16.73 -11.00 -11.04
CA LYS A 164 17.17 -10.18 -12.17
C LYS A 164 15.99 -9.41 -12.75
N ILE A 165 16.16 -8.12 -12.94
CA ILE A 165 15.12 -7.27 -13.52
C ILE A 165 15.27 -7.25 -15.04
N VAL A 166 14.18 -7.50 -15.74
CA VAL A 166 14.06 -7.29 -17.19
C VAL A 166 12.94 -6.26 -17.42
N PRO A 167 13.26 -5.07 -17.96
CA PRO A 167 12.27 -4.06 -18.21
C PRO A 167 11.37 -4.45 -19.39
N VAL A 168 10.07 -4.14 -19.26
CA VAL A 168 9.07 -4.23 -20.33
C VAL A 168 8.65 -2.82 -20.72
N LYS A 169 8.58 -2.54 -22.01
CA LYS A 169 8.20 -1.21 -22.50
C LYS A 169 6.73 -0.94 -22.27
N CYS A 170 6.40 0.34 -22.16
CA CYS A 170 5.05 0.85 -22.30
C CYS A 170 4.90 1.55 -23.64
N ASP A 171 3.67 1.57 -24.17
CA ASP A 171 3.32 2.35 -25.36
C ASP A 171 3.17 3.86 -25.04
N ASP A 172 2.88 4.66 -26.06
CA ASP A 172 2.73 6.12 -25.92
C ASP A 172 1.46 6.49 -25.10
N GLU A 173 0.53 5.56 -24.94
CA GLU A 173 -0.69 5.72 -24.14
C GLU A 173 -0.49 5.29 -22.69
N GLY A 174 0.69 4.76 -22.36
CA GLY A 174 1.09 4.33 -21.02
C GLY A 174 0.66 2.92 -20.65
N ASN A 175 0.17 2.12 -21.59
CA ASN A 175 -0.12 0.70 -21.41
C ASN A 175 1.14 -0.15 -21.59
N ILE A 176 1.13 -1.37 -21.07
CA ILE A 176 2.21 -2.34 -21.30
C ILE A 176 2.21 -2.75 -22.79
N ASP A 177 3.33 -2.63 -23.47
CA ASP A 177 3.50 -3.12 -24.83
C ASP A 177 3.48 -4.65 -24.84
N LEU A 178 2.34 -5.23 -25.28
CA LEU A 178 2.15 -6.68 -25.32
C LEU A 178 3.18 -7.41 -26.19
N LYS A 179 3.65 -6.78 -27.27
CA LYS A 179 4.65 -7.39 -28.17
C LYS A 179 6.01 -7.47 -27.48
N ASP A 180 6.38 -6.40 -26.76
CA ASP A 180 7.63 -6.44 -25.98
C ASP A 180 7.48 -7.38 -24.79
N LEU A 181 6.33 -7.41 -24.10
CA LEU A 181 6.06 -8.36 -23.03
C LEU A 181 6.21 -9.81 -23.51
N GLU A 182 5.54 -10.19 -24.58
CA GLU A 182 5.59 -11.54 -25.16
C GLU A 182 7.03 -11.91 -25.54
N LYS A 183 7.74 -10.99 -26.20
CA LYS A 183 9.15 -11.17 -26.55
C LYS A 183 10.00 -11.42 -25.29
N GLN A 184 9.89 -10.59 -24.25
CA GLN A 184 10.67 -10.74 -23.03
C GLN A 184 10.30 -12.05 -22.29
N ALA A 185 9.03 -12.41 -22.23
CA ALA A 185 8.57 -13.64 -21.61
C ALA A 185 9.14 -14.89 -22.32
N ILE A 186 9.08 -14.93 -23.66
CA ILE A 186 9.64 -16.04 -24.47
C ILE A 186 11.17 -16.13 -24.30
N MET A 187 11.87 -14.98 -24.38
CA MET A 187 13.33 -14.96 -24.24
C MET A 187 13.79 -15.46 -22.86
N ASN A 188 12.98 -15.31 -21.83
CA ASN A 188 13.31 -15.72 -20.47
C ASN A 188 12.47 -16.91 -19.97
N THR A 189 11.80 -17.67 -20.84
CA THR A 189 10.78 -18.66 -20.46
C THR A 189 11.27 -19.70 -19.41
N PHE A 190 12.56 -20.05 -19.42
CA PHE A 190 13.16 -20.98 -18.45
C PHE A 190 13.65 -20.31 -17.15
N GLU A 191 13.78 -18.99 -17.16
CA GLU A 191 14.24 -18.19 -16.01
C GLU A 191 13.15 -17.27 -15.48
N LEU A 192 12.02 -17.14 -16.16
CA LEU A 192 10.92 -16.24 -15.78
C LEU A 192 10.31 -16.68 -14.45
N SER A 193 10.47 -15.85 -13.43
CA SER A 193 9.86 -16.05 -12.12
C SER A 193 8.51 -15.35 -12.04
N CYS A 194 8.47 -14.07 -12.36
CA CYS A 194 7.24 -13.29 -12.27
C CYS A 194 7.30 -12.02 -13.12
N ILE A 195 6.14 -11.35 -13.23
CA ILE A 195 6.01 -9.94 -13.57
C ILE A 195 5.50 -9.20 -12.36
N MET A 196 5.94 -7.94 -12.15
CA MET A 196 5.33 -7.01 -11.17
C MET A 196 4.62 -5.91 -11.92
N ILE A 197 3.31 -5.80 -11.73
CA ILE A 197 2.46 -4.80 -12.38
C ILE A 197 1.68 -3.99 -11.36
N THR A 198 1.28 -2.78 -11.72
CA THR A 198 0.32 -1.96 -10.98
C THR A 198 -0.98 -1.85 -11.77
N TYR A 199 -2.13 -2.07 -11.14
CA TYR A 199 -3.42 -1.98 -11.82
C TYR A 199 -4.49 -1.35 -10.92
N PRO A 200 -5.23 -0.31 -11.38
CA PRO A 200 -4.92 0.50 -12.57
C PRO A 200 -3.48 0.99 -12.58
N SER A 201 -2.93 1.32 -13.76
CA SER A 201 -1.52 1.68 -13.92
C SER A 201 -1.15 2.94 -13.12
N THR A 202 0.14 3.17 -12.90
CA THR A 202 0.65 4.42 -12.28
C THR A 202 0.35 5.67 -13.11
N HIS A 203 -0.10 5.51 -14.34
CA HIS A 203 -0.58 6.60 -15.20
C HIS A 203 -2.06 6.94 -14.99
N GLY A 204 -2.74 6.24 -14.08
CA GLY A 204 -4.15 6.44 -13.78
C GLY A 204 -5.09 5.84 -14.83
N VAL A 205 -4.70 4.76 -15.49
CA VAL A 205 -5.46 4.15 -16.58
C VAL A 205 -5.73 2.67 -16.31
N PHE A 206 -6.97 2.24 -16.55
CA PHE A 206 -7.31 0.82 -16.59
C PHE A 206 -6.81 0.23 -17.92
N GLU A 207 -5.83 -0.64 -17.82
CA GLU A 207 -5.26 -1.34 -18.95
C GLU A 207 -6.22 -2.42 -19.45
N PRO A 208 -6.72 -2.33 -20.71
CA PRO A 208 -7.74 -3.24 -21.22
C PRO A 208 -7.21 -4.65 -21.42
N THR A 209 -5.90 -4.81 -21.52
CA THR A 209 -5.20 -6.06 -21.86
C THR A 209 -4.69 -6.82 -20.62
N ILE A 210 -5.14 -6.46 -19.42
CA ILE A 210 -4.66 -7.07 -18.17
C ILE A 210 -4.74 -8.61 -18.18
N LYS A 211 -5.81 -9.19 -18.73
CA LYS A 211 -5.96 -10.64 -18.83
C LYS A 211 -4.97 -11.27 -19.81
N ASP A 212 -4.65 -10.59 -20.90
CA ASP A 212 -3.64 -11.04 -21.86
C ASP A 212 -2.23 -10.99 -21.25
N ILE A 213 -1.94 -9.96 -20.46
CA ILE A 213 -0.68 -9.85 -19.71
C ILE A 213 -0.52 -11.04 -18.78
N CYS A 214 -1.54 -11.36 -17.97
CA CYS A 214 -1.52 -12.52 -17.07
C CYS A 214 -1.32 -13.81 -17.84
N ARG A 215 -2.07 -14.03 -18.92
CA ARG A 215 -1.98 -15.21 -19.77
C ARG A 215 -0.56 -15.40 -20.36
N ILE A 216 0.02 -14.35 -20.94
CA ILE A 216 1.37 -14.41 -21.53
C ILE A 216 2.39 -14.84 -20.47
N VAL A 217 2.31 -14.30 -19.27
CA VAL A 217 3.25 -14.64 -18.19
C VAL A 217 3.06 -16.09 -17.73
N HIS A 218 1.83 -16.52 -17.50
CA HIS A 218 1.52 -17.88 -17.08
C HIS A 218 1.92 -18.92 -18.14
N GLU A 219 1.66 -18.67 -19.42
CA GLU A 219 2.07 -19.56 -20.53
C GLU A 219 3.59 -19.75 -20.61
N ASN A 220 4.36 -18.80 -20.08
CA ASN A 220 5.82 -18.88 -19.96
C ASN A 220 6.30 -19.34 -18.58
N GLY A 221 5.39 -19.82 -17.73
CA GLY A 221 5.68 -20.41 -16.42
C GLY A 221 5.97 -19.40 -15.30
N GLY A 222 5.76 -18.11 -15.53
CA GLY A 222 5.90 -17.07 -14.52
C GLY A 222 4.63 -16.87 -13.70
N GLN A 223 4.73 -16.14 -12.60
CA GLN A 223 3.62 -15.72 -11.74
C GLN A 223 3.34 -14.23 -11.90
N VAL A 224 2.11 -13.80 -11.63
CA VAL A 224 1.72 -12.38 -11.76
C VAL A 224 1.58 -11.77 -10.38
N TYR A 225 2.46 -10.83 -10.08
CA TYR A 225 2.43 -10.02 -8.88
C TYR A 225 1.76 -8.66 -9.15
N LEU A 226 0.74 -8.33 -8.38
CA LEU A 226 0.07 -7.04 -8.42
C LEU A 226 0.55 -6.11 -7.30
N ASP A 227 1.04 -4.94 -7.66
CA ASP A 227 1.13 -3.82 -6.73
C ASP A 227 -0.28 -3.27 -6.45
N GLY A 228 -0.78 -3.54 -5.27
CA GLY A 228 -2.13 -3.16 -4.83
C GLY A 228 -2.26 -1.72 -4.33
N ALA A 229 -1.30 -0.84 -4.66
CA ALA A 229 -1.35 0.58 -4.30
C ALA A 229 -2.64 1.26 -4.79
N ASN A 230 -3.17 0.82 -5.92
CA ASN A 230 -4.35 1.38 -6.58
C ASN A 230 -5.64 0.56 -6.35
N LEU A 231 -5.67 -0.31 -5.34
CA LEU A 231 -6.81 -1.19 -5.05
C LEU A 231 -8.11 -0.40 -4.76
N ASN A 232 -8.01 0.83 -4.28
CA ASN A 232 -9.18 1.70 -4.05
C ASN A 232 -10.00 2.03 -5.31
N ALA A 233 -9.46 1.77 -6.49
CA ALA A 233 -10.20 1.85 -7.76
C ALA A 233 -10.93 0.54 -8.13
N GLN A 234 -10.73 -0.53 -7.36
CA GLN A 234 -11.22 -1.87 -7.67
C GLN A 234 -12.20 -2.44 -6.64
N VAL A 235 -12.12 -2.02 -5.36
CA VAL A 235 -12.94 -2.58 -4.28
C VAL A 235 -14.42 -2.56 -4.64
N GLY A 236 -15.05 -3.73 -4.61
CA GLY A 236 -16.46 -3.94 -4.97
C GLY A 236 -16.77 -3.85 -6.47
N LEU A 237 -15.77 -3.61 -7.34
CA LEU A 237 -15.91 -3.51 -8.79
C LEU A 237 -15.17 -4.63 -9.54
N ALA A 238 -13.99 -5.03 -9.05
CA ALA A 238 -13.18 -6.10 -9.62
C ALA A 238 -12.38 -6.79 -8.52
N LYS A 239 -12.14 -8.10 -8.69
CA LYS A 239 -11.32 -8.90 -7.79
C LYS A 239 -10.03 -9.29 -8.51
N PRO A 240 -8.85 -8.91 -8.00
CA PRO A 240 -7.57 -9.18 -8.65
C PRO A 240 -7.35 -10.64 -9.04
N CYS A 241 -7.65 -11.57 -8.15
CA CYS A 241 -7.47 -13.00 -8.41
C CYS A 241 -8.30 -13.50 -9.62
N GLU A 242 -9.51 -12.95 -9.84
CA GLU A 242 -10.42 -13.40 -10.92
C GLU A 242 -9.94 -13.03 -12.33
N TYR A 243 -9.01 -12.09 -12.47
CA TYR A 243 -8.43 -11.76 -13.78
C TYR A 243 -7.01 -12.27 -13.98
N GLY A 244 -6.50 -13.09 -13.05
CA GLY A 244 -5.24 -13.83 -13.21
C GLY A 244 -4.07 -13.33 -12.39
N ILE A 245 -4.31 -12.59 -11.31
CA ILE A 245 -3.27 -12.20 -10.36
C ILE A 245 -3.03 -13.33 -9.36
N ASP A 246 -1.76 -13.70 -9.15
CA ASP A 246 -1.37 -14.76 -8.22
C ASP A 246 -1.04 -14.22 -6.83
N VAL A 247 -0.45 -13.02 -6.75
CA VAL A 247 -0.02 -12.37 -5.50
C VAL A 247 -0.34 -10.89 -5.56
N CYS A 248 -0.82 -10.32 -4.45
CA CYS A 248 -1.04 -8.89 -4.33
C CYS A 248 -0.72 -8.39 -2.93
N HIS A 249 0.15 -7.38 -2.81
CA HIS A 249 0.20 -6.62 -1.56
C HIS A 249 -0.88 -5.55 -1.53
N MET A 250 -1.38 -5.25 -0.34
CA MET A 250 -2.44 -4.26 -0.13
C MET A 250 -1.92 -3.11 0.73
N ASN A 251 -2.24 -1.90 0.35
CA ASN A 251 -1.88 -0.71 1.12
C ASN A 251 -3.08 -0.26 1.95
N LEU A 252 -3.16 -0.72 3.20
CA LEU A 252 -4.27 -0.32 4.09
C LEU A 252 -4.30 1.20 4.32
N HIS A 253 -3.15 1.86 4.30
CA HIS A 253 -3.02 3.31 4.41
C HIS A 253 -3.50 4.09 3.16
N LYS A 254 -3.74 3.40 2.05
CA LYS A 254 -4.31 3.99 0.82
C LYS A 254 -5.79 3.67 0.66
N THR A 255 -6.19 2.44 0.91
CA THR A 255 -7.54 1.93 0.62
C THR A 255 -8.40 1.78 1.86
N PHE A 256 -7.82 1.46 3.02
CA PHE A 256 -8.55 1.07 4.23
C PHE A 256 -8.20 1.91 5.47
N CYS A 257 -7.91 3.17 5.27
CA CYS A 257 -7.93 4.25 6.27
C CYS A 257 -6.90 4.21 7.41
N ILE A 258 -5.96 3.26 7.48
CA ILE A 258 -4.91 3.38 8.49
C ILE A 258 -4.05 4.63 8.21
N PRO A 259 -3.53 5.30 9.25
CA PRO A 259 -2.64 6.43 9.06
C PRO A 259 -1.32 6.01 8.42
N HIS A 260 -0.70 6.91 7.65
CA HIS A 260 0.66 6.70 7.11
C HIS A 260 1.74 6.89 8.18
N GLY A 261 1.39 7.45 9.33
CA GLY A 261 2.20 7.49 10.54
C GLY A 261 3.49 8.28 10.44
N GLY A 262 3.51 9.35 9.62
CA GLY A 262 4.73 10.16 9.45
C GLY A 262 5.83 9.45 8.66
N GLY A 263 5.48 8.39 7.88
CA GLY A 263 6.40 7.69 6.99
C GLY A 263 6.40 6.16 7.11
N GLY A 264 5.75 5.59 8.13
CA GLY A 264 5.69 4.14 8.31
C GLY A 264 4.25 3.64 8.43
N PRO A 265 3.68 2.95 7.41
CA PRO A 265 2.28 2.59 7.42
C PRO A 265 1.87 1.53 8.45
N GLY A 266 2.78 0.67 8.89
CA GLY A 266 2.56 -0.29 9.97
C GLY A 266 1.90 -1.62 9.58
N VAL A 267 1.14 -1.71 8.50
CA VAL A 267 0.58 -2.97 7.96
C VAL A 267 0.50 -2.89 6.44
N GLY A 268 1.02 -3.92 5.77
CA GLY A 268 0.95 -4.11 4.32
C GLY A 268 0.57 -5.55 3.99
N PRO A 269 -0.72 -5.93 4.07
CA PRO A 269 -1.15 -7.29 3.86
C PRO A 269 -0.74 -7.84 2.50
N ILE A 270 -0.50 -9.13 2.46
CA ILE A 270 -0.21 -9.87 1.23
C ILE A 270 -1.28 -10.95 1.03
N GLY A 271 -1.91 -10.95 -0.16
CA GLY A 271 -2.87 -11.97 -0.57
C GLY A 271 -2.29 -12.85 -1.66
N VAL A 272 -2.63 -14.12 -1.65
CA VAL A 272 -2.15 -15.09 -2.62
C VAL A 272 -3.25 -16.00 -3.12
N ALA A 273 -3.12 -16.47 -4.38
CA ALA A 273 -3.94 -17.52 -4.96
C ALA A 273 -3.65 -18.87 -4.30
N GLU A 274 -4.60 -19.81 -4.41
CA GLU A 274 -4.60 -21.13 -3.75
C GLU A 274 -3.25 -21.87 -3.84
N HIS A 275 -2.65 -21.94 -5.02
CA HIS A 275 -1.39 -22.66 -5.24
C HIS A 275 -0.17 -22.06 -4.52
N LEU A 276 -0.26 -20.82 -4.05
CA LEU A 276 0.80 -20.12 -3.32
C LEU A 276 0.60 -20.12 -1.79
N VAL A 277 -0.55 -20.57 -1.29
CA VAL A 277 -0.85 -20.64 0.15
C VAL A 277 0.24 -21.39 0.96
N PRO A 278 0.75 -22.55 0.51
CA PRO A 278 1.78 -23.28 1.26
C PRO A 278 3.10 -22.51 1.43
N PHE A 279 3.30 -21.44 0.64
CA PHE A 279 4.55 -20.68 0.58
C PHE A 279 4.47 -19.31 1.28
N MET A 280 3.36 -19.01 1.96
CA MET A 280 3.13 -17.74 2.68
C MET A 280 3.88 -17.59 4.01
N ASN A 281 4.67 -18.57 4.43
CA ASN A 281 5.25 -18.66 5.77
C ASN A 281 6.49 -17.77 6.01
N HIS A 282 6.82 -16.86 5.12
CA HIS A 282 8.00 -16.00 5.28
C HIS A 282 7.74 -14.89 6.30
N ARG A 283 8.52 -14.88 7.38
CA ARG A 283 8.50 -13.81 8.37
C ARG A 283 9.38 -12.65 7.89
N VAL A 284 8.73 -11.58 7.43
CA VAL A 284 9.40 -10.35 6.97
C VAL A 284 9.37 -9.23 8.00
N SER A 285 8.62 -9.39 9.09
CA SER A 285 8.56 -8.47 10.23
C SER A 285 8.69 -9.19 11.55
N ALA A 286 9.07 -8.47 12.62
CA ALA A 286 9.25 -9.05 13.96
C ALA A 286 7.91 -9.45 14.60
N ALA A 287 6.85 -8.67 14.39
CA ALA A 287 5.51 -8.97 14.86
C ALA A 287 4.77 -9.88 13.86
N ILE A 288 3.89 -10.74 14.38
CA ILE A 288 3.14 -11.71 13.57
C ILE A 288 2.05 -11.01 12.71
N GLN A 289 1.54 -9.87 13.16
CA GLN A 289 0.42 -9.15 12.56
C GLN A 289 0.76 -7.68 12.27
N GLY A 290 1.96 -7.40 11.79
CA GLY A 290 2.41 -6.02 11.58
C GLY A 290 2.25 -5.17 12.85
N SER A 291 1.80 -3.94 12.73
CA SER A 291 1.47 -3.07 13.87
C SER A 291 0.01 -3.31 14.28
N ALA A 292 -0.22 -4.27 15.17
CA ALA A 292 -1.56 -4.73 15.54
C ALA A 292 -2.49 -3.59 16.06
N SER A 293 -1.93 -2.58 16.71
CA SER A 293 -2.71 -1.48 17.32
C SER A 293 -3.51 -0.63 16.32
N ILE A 294 -3.15 -0.65 15.03
CA ILE A 294 -3.87 0.10 13.99
C ILE A 294 -4.86 -0.73 13.18
N LEU A 295 -4.87 -2.05 13.34
CA LEU A 295 -5.84 -2.94 12.69
C LEU A 295 -7.31 -2.59 12.98
N PRO A 296 -7.67 -2.17 14.22
CA PRO A 296 -9.02 -1.71 14.51
C PRO A 296 -9.53 -0.62 13.58
N ILE A 297 -8.68 0.23 13.04
CA ILE A 297 -9.06 1.32 12.12
C ILE A 297 -9.62 0.74 10.82
N SER A 298 -8.91 -0.15 10.16
CA SER A 298 -9.41 -0.81 8.94
C SER A 298 -10.63 -1.67 9.20
N TRP A 299 -10.65 -2.37 10.34
CA TRP A 299 -11.82 -3.16 10.74
C TRP A 299 -13.05 -2.29 10.92
N MET A 300 -12.94 -1.16 11.62
CA MET A 300 -14.03 -0.19 11.78
C MET A 300 -14.48 0.39 10.44
N TYR A 301 -13.55 0.80 9.59
CA TYR A 301 -13.86 1.32 8.26
C TYR A 301 -14.68 0.33 7.44
N ILE A 302 -14.20 -0.90 7.28
CA ILE A 302 -14.90 -1.93 6.50
C ILE A 302 -16.27 -2.23 7.12
N ARG A 303 -16.31 -2.36 8.46
CA ARG A 303 -17.57 -2.67 9.19
C ARG A 303 -18.62 -1.56 9.08
N MET A 304 -18.19 -0.30 9.14
CA MET A 304 -19.09 0.86 9.05
C MET A 304 -19.58 1.08 7.62
N MET A 305 -18.69 0.89 6.62
CA MET A 305 -19.04 1.08 5.22
C MET A 305 -19.91 -0.05 4.67
N GLY A 306 -19.65 -1.29 5.06
CA GLY A 306 -20.26 -2.47 4.46
C GLY A 306 -19.90 -2.62 2.98
N ALA A 307 -20.39 -3.67 2.34
CA ALA A 307 -20.10 -3.96 0.93
C ALA A 307 -20.52 -2.81 -0.02
N ASP A 308 -21.75 -2.31 0.19
CA ASP A 308 -22.31 -1.23 -0.65
C ASP A 308 -21.53 0.08 -0.47
N GLY A 309 -21.15 0.42 0.75
CA GLY A 309 -20.36 1.63 1.05
C GLY A 309 -18.97 1.56 0.45
N LEU A 310 -18.28 0.43 0.57
CA LEU A 310 -16.95 0.22 -0.04
C LEU A 310 -17.00 0.33 -1.56
N ARG A 311 -17.99 -0.33 -2.20
CA ARG A 311 -18.20 -0.20 -3.64
C ARG A 311 -18.46 1.25 -4.05
N LYS A 312 -19.36 1.93 -3.33
CA LYS A 312 -19.67 3.34 -3.59
C LYS A 312 -18.45 4.25 -3.44
N ALA A 313 -17.56 3.96 -2.48
CA ALA A 313 -16.30 4.71 -2.32
C ALA A 313 -15.42 4.59 -3.57
N SER A 314 -15.29 3.39 -4.15
CA SER A 314 -14.58 3.17 -5.40
C SER A 314 -15.24 3.91 -6.57
N GLU A 315 -16.55 3.78 -6.72
CA GLU A 315 -17.33 4.47 -7.77
C GLU A 315 -17.16 5.99 -7.71
N ILE A 316 -17.21 6.57 -6.49
CA ILE A 316 -17.02 8.01 -6.29
C ILE A 316 -15.58 8.44 -6.58
N SER A 317 -14.59 7.64 -6.24
CA SER A 317 -13.19 7.98 -6.57
C SER A 317 -12.96 8.04 -8.08
N LEU A 318 -13.52 7.09 -8.84
CA LEU A 318 -13.48 7.08 -10.30
C LEU A 318 -14.25 8.28 -10.90
N LEU A 319 -15.43 8.55 -10.38
CA LEU A 319 -16.25 9.68 -10.83
C LEU A 319 -15.55 11.02 -10.57
N THR A 320 -14.97 11.20 -9.39
CA THR A 320 -14.28 12.43 -9.00
C THR A 320 -13.08 12.70 -9.90
N ALA A 321 -12.25 11.69 -10.17
CA ALA A 321 -11.10 11.84 -11.07
C ALA A 321 -11.54 12.25 -12.48
N ASN A 322 -12.57 11.58 -13.03
CA ASN A 322 -13.10 11.92 -14.36
C ASN A 322 -13.79 13.29 -14.41
N TRP A 323 -14.45 13.69 -13.32
CA TRP A 323 -15.02 15.03 -13.20
C TRP A 323 -13.91 16.11 -13.19
N LEU A 324 -12.83 15.89 -12.44
CA LEU A 324 -11.67 16.78 -12.42
C LEU A 324 -11.05 16.88 -13.81
N VAL A 325 -10.85 15.76 -14.51
CA VAL A 325 -10.37 15.74 -15.89
C VAL A 325 -11.26 16.61 -16.78
N HIS A 326 -12.57 16.40 -16.75
CA HIS A 326 -13.52 17.18 -17.56
C HIS A 326 -13.44 18.70 -17.29
N ARG A 327 -13.21 19.09 -16.02
CA ARG A 327 -13.15 20.51 -15.63
C ARG A 327 -11.80 21.16 -15.94
N ILE A 328 -10.71 20.41 -15.87
CA ILE A 328 -9.34 20.93 -15.93
C ILE A 328 -8.74 20.78 -17.33
N GLU A 329 -9.13 19.76 -18.08
CA GLU A 329 -8.57 19.47 -19.42
C GLU A 329 -8.62 20.63 -20.42
N PRO A 330 -9.62 21.53 -20.41
CA PRO A 330 -9.58 22.72 -21.25
C PRO A 330 -8.38 23.66 -21.01
N PHE A 331 -7.74 23.54 -19.85
CA PHE A 331 -6.61 24.38 -19.44
C PHE A 331 -5.29 23.61 -19.39
N PHE A 332 -5.34 22.31 -19.03
CA PHE A 332 -4.18 21.45 -18.85
C PHE A 332 -4.40 20.12 -19.54
N LYS A 333 -3.54 19.79 -20.48
CA LYS A 333 -3.62 18.50 -21.19
C LYS A 333 -3.50 17.33 -20.20
N VAL A 334 -4.42 16.38 -20.29
CA VAL A 334 -4.28 15.07 -19.62
C VAL A 334 -3.32 14.21 -20.43
N LEU A 335 -2.28 13.67 -19.79
CA LEU A 335 -1.24 12.91 -20.47
C LEU A 335 -1.70 11.53 -20.90
N TYR A 336 -2.44 10.84 -20.04
CA TYR A 336 -2.86 9.46 -20.26
C TYR A 336 -4.34 9.29 -20.03
N LYS A 337 -5.00 8.58 -20.93
CA LYS A 337 -6.41 8.19 -20.86
C LYS A 337 -6.58 6.79 -21.45
N GLY A 338 -7.54 6.04 -20.95
CA GLY A 338 -7.95 4.78 -21.57
C GLY A 338 -8.61 5.00 -22.95
N ASN A 339 -8.76 3.92 -23.72
CA ASN A 339 -9.35 3.92 -25.06
C ASN A 339 -10.77 4.52 -25.12
N ASN A 340 -11.47 4.60 -23.98
CA ASN A 340 -12.77 5.23 -23.82
C ASN A 340 -12.70 6.72 -23.47
N GLY A 341 -11.50 7.33 -23.48
CA GLY A 341 -11.25 8.73 -23.13
C GLY A 341 -11.35 9.05 -21.65
N ARG A 342 -11.38 8.04 -20.76
CA ARG A 342 -11.52 8.18 -19.30
C ARG A 342 -10.25 7.79 -18.57
N VAL A 343 -10.14 8.28 -17.33
CA VAL A 343 -9.11 7.88 -16.37
C VAL A 343 -9.71 6.98 -15.29
N ALA A 344 -8.84 6.35 -14.50
CA ALA A 344 -9.23 5.59 -13.31
C ALA A 344 -9.55 6.53 -12.13
N HIS A 345 -8.93 6.32 -10.99
CA HIS A 345 -9.12 7.11 -9.77
C HIS A 345 -8.16 8.30 -9.63
N GLU A 346 -7.23 8.43 -10.55
CA GLU A 346 -6.23 9.51 -10.62
C GLU A 346 -5.94 9.88 -12.07
N CYS A 347 -5.28 11.01 -12.29
CA CYS A 347 -4.91 11.49 -13.62
C CYS A 347 -3.63 12.33 -13.54
N ILE A 348 -2.92 12.43 -14.66
CA ILE A 348 -1.72 13.24 -14.79
C ILE A 348 -1.97 14.38 -15.75
N PHE A 349 -1.85 15.62 -15.26
CA PHE A 349 -1.92 16.83 -16.08
C PHE A 349 -0.52 17.27 -16.50
N ASP A 350 -0.37 17.67 -17.76
CA ASP A 350 0.87 18.23 -18.27
C ASP A 350 0.97 19.72 -17.91
N VAL A 351 1.99 20.08 -17.18
CA VAL A 351 2.31 21.46 -16.78
C VAL A 351 3.62 21.97 -17.40
N ARG A 352 4.25 21.17 -18.27
CA ARG A 352 5.56 21.50 -18.88
C ARG A 352 5.54 22.69 -19.82
N PHE A 353 4.36 23.15 -20.22
CA PHE A 353 4.20 24.35 -21.04
C PHE A 353 4.36 25.67 -20.26
N PHE A 354 4.41 25.62 -18.92
CA PHE A 354 4.75 26.78 -18.12
C PHE A 354 6.26 26.94 -18.02
N ASP A 355 6.76 28.09 -18.49
CA ASP A 355 8.19 28.40 -18.33
C ASP A 355 8.48 28.90 -16.90
N GLY A 356 9.48 28.27 -16.28
CA GLY A 356 9.92 28.63 -14.93
C GLY A 356 8.98 28.29 -13.79
N ILE A 357 7.90 27.52 -14.02
CA ILE A 357 6.94 27.06 -13.01
C ILE A 357 6.98 25.54 -12.94
N SER A 358 7.23 25.00 -11.76
CA SER A 358 7.23 23.55 -11.54
C SER A 358 5.83 23.00 -11.26
N ALA A 359 5.68 21.69 -11.40
CA ALA A 359 4.44 21.00 -10.99
C ALA A 359 4.13 21.21 -9.49
N GLU A 360 5.17 21.31 -8.65
CA GLU A 360 5.03 21.59 -7.23
C GLU A 360 4.47 23.00 -6.97
N ASP A 361 4.93 23.99 -7.76
CA ASP A 361 4.40 25.36 -7.64
C ASP A 361 2.91 25.44 -7.98
N VAL A 362 2.49 24.71 -9.04
CA VAL A 362 1.07 24.60 -9.41
C VAL A 362 0.26 23.93 -8.32
N ALA A 363 0.77 22.83 -7.73
CA ALA A 363 0.08 22.09 -6.68
C ALA A 363 -0.08 22.91 -5.37
N LYS A 364 0.88 23.78 -5.07
CA LYS A 364 0.86 24.63 -3.87
C LYS A 364 -0.08 25.85 -3.99
N ARG A 365 -0.51 26.23 -5.17
CA ARG A 365 -1.37 27.38 -5.43
C ARG A 365 -2.83 27.00 -5.63
#